data_11a54cbe88ee44ac7b59a93115569724
#
_entry.id   11a54cbe88ee44ac7b59a93115569724
#
_cell.length_a   1.000
_cell.length_b   1.000
_cell.length_c   1.000
_cell.angle_alpha   90.00
_cell.angle_beta   90.00
_cell.angle_gamma   90.00
#
_symmetry.space_group_name_H-M   'P 1'
#
loop_
_entity.id
_entity.type
_entity.pdbx_description
1 polymer ?
#
loop_
_entity_poly.entity_id
_entity_poly.type
_entity_poly.pdbx_seq_one_letter_code
_entity_poly.pdbx_strand_id
1 'polypeptide(L)'
;MKIKFLIVLLIGIFLTGCVGVSSKGIFGTGVSVAFDPRTVGTQIDDSIMQKNLSARIMLLDKKYIISVKSKVLDGRIFLTGKVDNPEEKLKLTKLSWETSGVRSVRNDIKIKEEFNFKQSAKD
;
A
#
# COMPACT_ATOMS: atom_id res chain seq x y z
N MET A 1 16.43 -28.80 -39.08
CA MET A 1 17.14 -27.52 -39.17
C MET A 1 16.22 -26.31 -39.01
N LYS A 2 15.07 -26.28 -39.68
CA LYS A 2 14.15 -25.14 -39.61
C LYS A 2 13.56 -24.89 -38.22
N ILE A 3 13.27 -25.97 -37.46
CA ILE A 3 12.71 -25.86 -36.09
C ILE A 3 13.74 -25.29 -35.12
N LYS A 4 15.00 -25.68 -35.22
CA LYS A 4 16.05 -25.15 -34.34
C LYS A 4 16.30 -23.67 -34.59
N PHE A 5 16.25 -23.25 -35.85
CA PHE A 5 16.39 -21.86 -36.23
C PHE A 5 15.22 -21.03 -35.71
N LEU A 6 14.00 -21.56 -35.81
CA LEU A 6 12.80 -20.92 -35.33
C LEU A 6 12.83 -20.74 -33.81
N ILE A 7 13.33 -21.75 -33.08
CA ILE A 7 13.46 -21.68 -31.61
C ILE A 7 14.48 -20.62 -31.19
N VAL A 8 15.61 -20.52 -31.87
CA VAL A 8 16.63 -19.50 -31.59
C VAL A 8 16.09 -18.11 -31.87
N LEU A 9 15.35 -17.96 -32.96
CA LEU A 9 14.71 -16.69 -33.31
C LEU A 9 13.67 -16.28 -32.26
N LEU A 10 12.86 -17.23 -31.80
CA LEU A 10 11.85 -17.00 -30.77
C LEU A 10 12.48 -16.58 -29.43
N ILE A 11 13.57 -17.24 -29.03
CA ILE A 11 14.31 -16.90 -27.79
C ILE A 11 14.93 -15.51 -27.91
N GLY A 12 15.45 -15.14 -29.07
CA GLY A 12 16.00 -13.81 -29.32
C GLY A 12 14.97 -12.71 -29.15
N ILE A 13 13.74 -12.93 -29.64
CA ILE A 13 12.63 -11.97 -29.50
C ILE A 13 12.24 -11.78 -28.04
N PHE A 14 12.19 -12.85 -27.26
CA PHE A 14 11.89 -12.78 -25.83
C PHE A 14 12.94 -11.97 -25.06
N LEU A 15 14.20 -12.17 -25.35
CA LEU A 15 15.29 -11.45 -24.69
C LEU A 15 15.27 -9.95 -24.96
N THR A 16 15.00 -9.54 -26.20
CA THR A 16 14.91 -8.13 -26.56
C THR A 16 13.68 -7.46 -25.95
N GLY A 17 12.56 -8.18 -25.86
CA GLY A 17 11.35 -7.66 -25.23
C GLY A 17 11.52 -7.35 -23.74
N CYS A 18 12.18 -8.21 -22.99
CA CYS A 18 12.43 -8.01 -21.57
C CYS A 18 13.32 -6.80 -21.29
N VAL A 19 14.37 -6.60 -22.08
CA VAL A 19 15.26 -5.44 -21.94
C VAL A 19 14.52 -4.13 -22.23
N GLY A 20 13.66 -4.10 -23.26
CA GLY A 20 12.88 -2.93 -23.59
C GLY A 20 11.89 -2.52 -22.51
N VAL A 21 11.19 -3.47 -21.92
CA VAL A 21 10.26 -3.25 -20.82
C VAL A 21 11.00 -2.75 -19.57
N SER A 22 12.14 -3.33 -19.27
CA SER A 22 12.97 -2.92 -18.13
C SER A 22 13.45 -1.47 -18.28
N SER A 23 13.91 -1.08 -19.46
CA SER A 23 14.33 0.29 -19.76
C SER A 23 13.21 1.30 -19.55
N LYS A 24 12.03 1.01 -20.09
CA LYS A 24 10.86 1.90 -19.93
C LYS A 24 10.42 2.00 -18.47
N GLY A 25 10.46 0.92 -17.73
CA GLY A 25 10.14 0.91 -16.31
C GLY A 25 11.08 1.79 -15.50
N ILE A 26 12.38 1.74 -15.76
CA ILE A 26 13.38 2.55 -15.08
C ILE A 26 13.18 4.04 -15.38
N PHE A 27 12.95 4.39 -16.63
CA PHE A 27 12.68 5.79 -17.01
C PHE A 27 11.38 6.33 -16.43
N GLY A 28 10.30 5.57 -16.49
CA GLY A 28 9.02 5.95 -15.90
C GLY A 28 9.11 6.15 -14.40
N THR A 29 9.75 5.25 -13.70
CA THR A 29 9.97 5.34 -12.26
C THR A 29 10.86 6.52 -11.89
N GLY A 30 11.93 6.76 -12.63
CA GLY A 30 12.84 7.89 -12.41
C GLY A 30 12.15 9.23 -12.56
N VAL A 31 11.33 9.41 -13.58
CA VAL A 31 10.57 10.65 -13.81
C VAL A 31 9.54 10.86 -12.69
N SER A 32 8.81 9.81 -12.32
CA SER A 32 7.82 9.86 -11.22
C SER A 32 8.45 10.26 -9.88
N VAL A 33 9.61 9.70 -9.55
CA VAL A 33 10.36 10.01 -8.32
C VAL A 33 10.85 11.45 -8.33
N ALA A 34 11.30 11.97 -9.49
CA ALA A 34 11.82 13.33 -9.61
C ALA A 34 10.76 14.41 -9.30
N PHE A 35 9.48 14.12 -9.58
CA PHE A 35 8.37 15.05 -9.32
C PHE A 35 7.77 14.90 -7.91
N ASP A 36 8.11 13.85 -7.16
CA ASP A 36 7.65 13.66 -5.79
C ASP A 36 8.52 14.49 -4.83
N PRO A 37 7.92 15.30 -3.93
CA PRO A 37 8.69 16.11 -2.98
C PRO A 37 9.45 15.28 -1.94
N ARG A 38 9.11 14.01 -1.78
CA ARG A 38 9.82 13.11 -0.87
C ARG A 38 11.09 12.58 -1.52
N THR A 39 12.13 12.32 -0.71
CA THR A 39 13.35 11.67 -1.20
C THR A 39 13.07 10.23 -1.60
N VAL A 40 13.92 9.66 -2.47
CA VAL A 40 13.82 8.25 -2.87
C VAL A 40 13.89 7.33 -1.64
N GLY A 41 14.80 7.61 -0.72
CA GLY A 41 14.92 6.84 0.53
C GLY A 41 13.65 6.88 1.37
N THR A 42 13.04 8.04 1.53
CA THR A 42 11.78 8.19 2.27
C THR A 42 10.64 7.41 1.61
N GLN A 43 10.55 7.42 0.28
CA GLN A 43 9.53 6.66 -0.44
C GLN A 43 9.70 5.15 -0.24
N ILE A 44 10.92 4.65 -0.26
CA ILE A 44 11.22 3.24 -0.01
C ILE A 44 10.86 2.86 1.42
N ASP A 45 11.24 3.67 2.40
CA ASP A 45 10.93 3.46 3.82
C ASP A 45 9.42 3.45 4.05
N ASP A 46 8.69 4.37 3.44
CA ASP A 46 7.23 4.45 3.52
C ASP A 46 6.58 3.19 2.93
N SER A 47 7.10 2.69 1.81
CA SER A 47 6.61 1.46 1.17
C SER A 47 6.80 0.24 2.07
N ILE A 48 7.96 0.10 2.68
CA ILE A 48 8.26 -0.99 3.61
C ILE A 48 7.35 -0.91 4.83
N MET A 49 7.22 0.28 5.39
CA MET A 49 6.35 0.53 6.55
C MET A 49 4.90 0.20 6.22
N GLN A 50 4.41 0.60 5.06
CA GLN A 50 3.04 0.32 4.64
C GLN A 50 2.78 -1.18 4.46
N LYS A 51 3.74 -1.92 3.88
CA LYS A 51 3.64 -3.38 3.74
C LYS A 51 3.63 -4.06 5.11
N ASN A 52 4.50 -3.66 6.01
CA ASN A 52 4.56 -4.20 7.37
C ASN A 52 3.27 -3.93 8.14
N LEU A 53 2.76 -2.72 8.05
CA LEU A 53 1.51 -2.33 8.70
C LEU A 53 0.32 -3.10 8.13
N SER A 54 0.23 -3.21 6.82
CA SER A 54 -0.84 -3.96 6.15
C SER A 54 -0.82 -5.43 6.54
N ALA A 55 0.37 -6.04 6.61
CA ALA A 55 0.52 -7.42 7.06
C ALA A 55 0.07 -7.62 8.50
N ARG A 56 0.42 -6.69 9.40
CA ARG A 56 0.01 -6.74 10.80
C ARG A 56 -1.51 -6.58 10.96
N ILE A 57 -2.10 -5.68 10.19
CA ILE A 57 -3.57 -5.47 10.18
C ILE A 57 -4.28 -6.74 9.71
N MET A 58 -3.76 -7.37 8.65
CA MET A 58 -4.31 -8.62 8.12
C MET A 58 -4.20 -9.76 9.14
N LEU A 59 -3.08 -9.86 9.88
CA LEU A 59 -2.88 -10.87 10.91
C LEU A 59 -3.80 -10.64 12.11
N LEU A 60 -4.16 -9.41 12.40
CA LEU A 60 -5.10 -9.09 13.48
C LEU A 60 -6.50 -9.63 13.15
N ASP A 61 -7.00 -9.37 11.96
CA ASP A 61 -8.24 -9.93 11.44
C ASP A 61 -8.30 -9.74 9.92
N LYS A 62 -8.64 -10.79 9.19
CA LYS A 62 -8.74 -10.78 7.73
C LYS A 62 -9.78 -9.78 7.20
N LYS A 63 -10.83 -9.50 7.98
CA LYS A 63 -11.88 -8.55 7.57
C LYS A 63 -11.33 -7.15 7.32
N TYR A 64 -10.24 -6.76 7.96
CA TYR A 64 -9.63 -5.46 7.82
C TYR A 64 -8.97 -5.23 6.46
N ILE A 65 -8.69 -6.27 5.69
CA ILE A 65 -8.16 -6.16 4.32
C ILE A 65 -9.10 -5.31 3.46
N ILE A 66 -10.42 -5.49 3.66
CA ILE A 66 -11.45 -4.80 2.89
C ILE A 66 -11.95 -3.55 3.61
N SER A 67 -12.13 -3.62 4.94
CA SER A 67 -12.78 -2.58 5.72
C SER A 67 -11.86 -1.44 6.16
N VAL A 68 -10.56 -1.68 6.21
CA VAL A 68 -9.56 -0.70 6.68
C VAL A 68 -8.50 -0.49 5.61
N LYS A 69 -8.18 0.76 5.34
CA LYS A 69 -7.10 1.15 4.43
C LYS A 69 -6.04 1.91 5.22
N SER A 70 -4.78 1.61 4.92
CA SER A 70 -3.65 2.30 5.49
C SER A 70 -2.82 2.96 4.40
N LYS A 71 -2.28 4.14 4.70
CA LYS A 71 -1.36 4.85 3.83
C LYS A 71 -0.25 5.43 4.67
N VAL A 72 0.98 5.36 4.17
CA VAL A 72 2.15 5.91 4.85
C VAL A 72 2.80 6.96 3.97
N LEU A 73 2.97 8.15 4.52
CA LEU A 73 3.62 9.28 3.86
C LEU A 73 4.59 9.93 4.85
N ASP A 74 5.88 9.87 4.54
CA ASP A 74 6.96 10.44 5.38
C ASP A 74 6.88 9.98 6.84
N GLY A 75 6.67 8.66 7.03
CA GLY A 75 6.53 8.06 8.36
C GLY A 75 5.21 8.35 9.06
N ARG A 76 4.31 9.06 8.43
CA ARG A 76 2.98 9.36 8.96
C ARG A 76 1.98 8.34 8.45
N ILE A 77 1.28 7.70 9.36
CA ILE A 77 0.29 6.68 9.04
C ILE A 77 -1.10 7.30 9.04
N PHE A 78 -1.82 7.06 7.95
CA PHE A 78 -3.22 7.47 7.79
C PHE A 78 -4.07 6.21 7.69
N LEU A 79 -5.02 6.07 8.62
CA LEU A 79 -5.97 4.97 8.63
C LEU A 79 -7.35 5.49 8.26
N THR A 80 -8.01 4.80 7.33
CA THR A 80 -9.38 5.10 6.92
C THR A 80 -10.19 3.82 6.81
N GLY A 81 -11.49 3.93 6.81
CA GLY A 81 -12.39 2.80 6.69
C GLY A 81 -13.48 2.79 7.74
N LYS A 82 -14.01 1.61 8.03
CA LYS A 82 -15.10 1.42 8.99
C LYS A 82 -14.83 0.18 9.84
N VAL A 83 -15.13 0.29 11.13
CA VAL A 83 -15.06 -0.82 12.09
C VAL A 83 -16.36 -0.89 12.88
N ASP A 84 -16.57 -2.01 13.56
CA ASP A 84 -17.84 -2.26 14.25
C ASP A 84 -17.93 -1.55 15.61
N ASN A 85 -16.81 -1.35 16.30
CA ASN A 85 -16.80 -0.78 17.64
C ASN A 85 -15.55 0.08 17.89
N PRO A 86 -15.58 0.94 18.94
CA PRO A 86 -14.45 1.80 19.29
C PRO A 86 -13.18 1.02 19.70
N GLU A 87 -13.32 -0.17 20.23
CA GLU A 87 -12.19 -1.00 20.65
C GLU A 87 -11.33 -1.41 19.47
N GLU A 88 -11.94 -1.74 18.34
CA GLU A 88 -11.24 -2.09 17.10
C GLU A 88 -10.45 -0.88 16.58
N LYS A 89 -11.04 0.29 16.63
CA LYS A 89 -10.37 1.54 16.24
C LYS A 89 -9.12 1.78 17.09
N LEU A 90 -9.24 1.57 18.41
CA LEU A 90 -8.14 1.72 19.35
C LEU A 90 -7.04 0.69 19.09
N LYS A 91 -7.39 -0.56 18.84
CA LYS A 91 -6.43 -1.63 18.51
C LYS A 91 -5.62 -1.28 17.27
N LEU A 92 -6.28 -0.76 16.24
CA LEU A 92 -5.62 -0.37 15.00
C LEU A 92 -4.70 0.83 15.21
N THR A 93 -5.07 1.78 16.06
CA THR A 93 -4.21 2.89 16.43
C THR A 93 -2.95 2.40 17.15
N LYS A 94 -3.10 1.53 18.14
CA LYS A 94 -1.97 0.94 18.87
C LYS A 94 -1.05 0.16 17.96
N LEU A 95 -1.60 -0.66 17.09
CA LEU A 95 -0.84 -1.45 16.13
C LEU A 95 -0.01 -0.54 15.21
N SER A 96 -0.59 0.58 14.80
CA SER A 96 0.09 1.55 13.96
C SER A 96 1.25 2.21 14.68
N TRP A 97 1.10 2.57 15.96
CA TRP A 97 2.17 3.14 16.76
C TRP A 97 3.32 2.14 17.02
N GLU A 98 3.04 0.85 17.00
CA GLU A 98 4.07 -0.19 17.14
C GLU A 98 4.90 -0.41 15.87
N THR A 99 4.52 0.19 14.77
CA THR A 99 5.23 0.05 13.50
C THR A 99 6.57 0.80 13.55
N SER A 100 7.65 0.12 13.18
CA SER A 100 8.99 0.72 13.15
C SER A 100 9.05 1.94 12.23
N GLY A 101 9.60 3.04 12.75
CA GLY A 101 9.80 4.26 11.97
C GLY A 101 8.59 5.20 11.94
N VAL A 102 7.50 4.87 12.65
CA VAL A 102 6.31 5.72 12.70
C VAL A 102 6.60 7.06 13.36
N ARG A 103 6.18 8.13 12.73
CA ARG A 103 6.31 9.50 13.23
C ARG A 103 5.00 10.02 13.80
N SER A 104 3.89 9.68 13.16
CA SER A 104 2.55 10.05 13.62
C SER A 104 1.51 9.07 13.08
N VAL A 105 0.38 8.99 13.76
CA VAL A 105 -0.77 8.18 13.35
C VAL A 105 -2.00 9.06 13.35
N ARG A 106 -2.67 9.13 12.21
CA ARG A 106 -3.96 9.77 12.07
C ARG A 106 -4.99 8.69 11.79
N ASN A 107 -5.91 8.49 12.72
CA ASN A 107 -6.95 7.49 12.60
C ASN A 107 -8.30 8.15 12.28
N ASP A 108 -8.66 8.10 11.01
CA ASP A 108 -9.95 8.60 10.51
C ASP A 108 -10.95 7.45 10.28
N ILE A 109 -10.72 6.30 10.89
CA ILE A 109 -11.63 5.16 10.82
C ILE A 109 -12.93 5.52 11.52
N LYS A 110 -14.05 5.23 10.86
CA LYS A 110 -15.38 5.47 11.37
C LYS A 110 -15.97 4.21 12.01
N ILE A 111 -16.78 4.40 13.02
CA ILE A 111 -17.48 3.31 13.70
C ILE A 111 -18.87 3.20 13.07
N LYS A 112 -19.25 2.00 12.64
CA LYS A 112 -20.52 1.75 11.93
C LYS A 112 -21.74 2.19 12.74
N GLU A 113 -21.73 1.97 14.05
CA GLU A 113 -22.84 2.37 14.93
C GLU A 113 -23.02 3.88 14.98
N GLU A 114 -21.94 4.64 15.09
CA GLU A 114 -21.99 6.11 15.06
C GLU A 114 -22.54 6.62 13.73
N PHE A 115 -22.14 5.99 12.64
CA PHE A 115 -22.61 6.34 11.30
C PHE A 115 -24.11 6.11 11.18
N ASN A 116 -24.62 4.96 11.63
CA ASN A 116 -26.03 4.62 11.62
C ASN A 116 -26.85 5.55 12.51
N PHE A 117 -26.34 5.89 13.67
CA PHE A 117 -27.00 6.84 14.59
C PHE A 117 -27.16 8.23 13.98
N LYS A 118 -26.10 8.76 13.37
CA LYS A 118 -26.16 10.06 12.70
C LYS A 118 -27.13 10.07 11.53
N GLN A 119 -27.20 8.98 10.79
CA GLN A 119 -28.11 8.84 9.66
C GLN A 119 -29.56 8.73 10.13
N SER A 120 -29.82 7.98 11.19
CA SER A 120 -31.14 7.87 11.81
C SER A 120 -31.62 9.21 12.38
N ALA A 121 -30.73 10.00 12.94
CA ALA A 121 -31.06 11.33 13.47
C ALA A 121 -31.40 12.35 12.38
N LYS A 122 -30.95 12.14 11.15
CA LYS A 122 -31.29 12.99 10.00
C LYS A 122 -32.62 12.64 9.36
N ASP A 123 -33.08 11.42 9.53
CA ASP A 123 -34.36 10.94 9.04
C ASP A 123 -35.48 11.22 10.04
#